data_8b269276bbb1098ac269ecb53d5110f8
#
_entry.id   8b269276bbb1098ac269ecb53d5110f8
#
_cell.length_a   1.000
_cell.length_b   1.000
_cell.length_c   1.000
_cell.angle_alpha   90.00
_cell.angle_beta   90.00
_cell.angle_gamma   90.00
#
_symmetry.space_group_name_H-M   'P 1'
#
loop_
_entity.id
_entity.type
_entity.pdbx_description
1 polymer ?
#
loop_
_entity_poly.entity_id
_entity_poly.type
_entity_poly.pdbx_seq_one_letter_code
_entity_poly.pdbx_strand_id
1 'polypeptide(L)'
;MNEYEEIINTTSNLIYHIINKYFKGYEKEDLYQVGVIGVIKAYNNYKEDKSTKFSTYAYKYIYGEIYSYINNNKTLKLSKEINTLYNKINKAKDILSQKLMKEPNTYELSLFLEIEESIITNILNSTNISSIDEIINTSDNNLTLSDTISDKKDYYNIDYLLLNEEIETL
;
A
#
# COMPACT_ATOMS: atom_id res chain seq x y z
N MET A 1 26.69 16.12 -24.60
CA MET A 1 25.45 15.54 -24.07
C MET A 1 25.87 14.27 -23.33
N ASN A 2 25.52 14.12 -22.07
CA ASN A 2 25.91 12.93 -21.32
C ASN A 2 25.21 11.72 -21.91
N GLU A 3 25.93 10.61 -22.11
CA GLU A 3 25.40 9.35 -22.65
C GLU A 3 24.15 8.87 -21.89
N TYR A 4 24.11 9.13 -20.59
CA TYR A 4 22.94 8.86 -19.73
C TYR A 4 21.71 9.72 -20.11
N GLU A 5 21.89 10.98 -20.49
CA GLU A 5 20.78 11.87 -20.89
C GLU A 5 20.11 11.36 -22.18
N GLU A 6 20.89 10.90 -23.13
CA GLU A 6 20.38 10.35 -24.38
C GLU A 6 19.54 9.08 -24.14
N ILE A 7 20.04 8.19 -23.30
CA ILE A 7 19.35 6.93 -22.95
C ILE A 7 18.07 7.21 -22.17
N ILE A 8 18.11 8.15 -21.21
CA ILE A 8 16.92 8.55 -20.43
C ILE A 8 15.85 9.13 -21.38
N ASN A 9 16.24 10.01 -22.31
CA ASN A 9 15.32 10.62 -23.26
C ASN A 9 14.69 9.58 -24.19
N THR A 10 15.44 8.62 -24.67
CA THR A 10 14.93 7.54 -25.54
C THR A 10 14.00 6.56 -24.82
N THR A 11 14.20 6.38 -23.50
CA THR A 11 13.40 5.46 -22.67
C THR A 11 12.28 6.13 -21.88
N SER A 12 12.16 7.46 -21.91
CA SER A 12 11.15 8.22 -21.16
C SER A 12 9.71 7.73 -21.46
N ASN A 13 9.40 7.49 -22.73
CA ASN A 13 8.10 6.97 -23.14
C ASN A 13 7.81 5.57 -22.57
N LEU A 14 8.85 4.73 -22.43
CA LEU A 14 8.73 3.41 -21.83
C LEU A 14 8.42 3.51 -20.33
N ILE A 15 9.07 4.43 -19.63
CA ILE A 15 8.80 4.67 -18.20
C ILE A 15 7.35 5.10 -18.01
N TYR A 16 6.87 6.10 -18.73
CA TYR A 16 5.48 6.55 -18.65
C TYR A 16 4.48 5.46 -19.04
N HIS A 17 4.80 4.62 -20.02
CA HIS A 17 3.96 3.48 -20.38
C HIS A 17 3.79 2.51 -19.22
N ILE A 18 4.89 2.16 -18.53
CA ILE A 18 4.87 1.27 -17.37
C ILE A 18 4.06 1.88 -16.22
N ILE A 19 4.28 3.16 -15.91
CA ILE A 19 3.55 3.87 -14.84
C ILE A 19 2.05 3.86 -15.14
N ASN A 20 1.64 4.29 -16.33
CA ASN A 20 0.23 4.38 -16.68
C ASN A 20 -0.47 3.01 -16.75
N LYS A 21 0.27 1.95 -17.06
CA LYS A 21 -0.29 0.60 -17.17
C LYS A 21 -0.46 -0.08 -15.82
N TYR A 22 0.52 0.05 -14.91
CA TYR A 22 0.57 -0.78 -13.70
C TYR A 22 0.43 0.01 -12.39
N PHE A 23 0.71 1.31 -12.40
CA PHE A 23 0.82 2.12 -11.17
C PHE A 23 -0.11 3.33 -11.18
N LYS A 24 -1.36 3.11 -11.61
CA LYS A 24 -2.39 4.15 -11.57
C LYS A 24 -2.68 4.55 -10.12
N GLY A 25 -2.78 5.86 -9.87
CA GLY A 25 -3.12 6.38 -8.53
C GLY A 25 -1.93 6.83 -7.68
N TYR A 26 -0.71 6.64 -8.17
CA TYR A 26 0.52 7.17 -7.57
C TYR A 26 0.99 8.44 -8.28
N GLU A 27 1.76 9.28 -7.58
CA GLU A 27 2.36 10.47 -8.16
C GLU A 27 3.35 10.13 -9.26
N LYS A 28 3.07 10.64 -10.47
CA LYS A 28 3.79 10.21 -11.67
C LYS A 28 5.22 10.72 -11.72
N GLU A 29 5.46 11.90 -11.15
CA GLU A 29 6.78 12.54 -11.14
C GLU A 29 7.77 11.75 -10.30
N ASP A 30 7.37 11.33 -9.09
CA ASP A 30 8.18 10.48 -8.23
C ASP A 30 8.48 9.14 -8.89
N LEU A 31 7.45 8.49 -9.45
CA LEU A 31 7.63 7.21 -10.13
C LEU A 31 8.50 7.33 -11.39
N TYR A 32 8.46 8.47 -12.08
CA TYR A 32 9.33 8.73 -13.22
C TYR A 32 10.80 8.78 -12.77
N GLN A 33 11.13 9.50 -11.70
CA GLN A 33 12.48 9.59 -11.16
C GLN A 33 13.01 8.20 -10.76
N VAL A 34 12.18 7.41 -10.10
CA VAL A 34 12.52 6.02 -9.77
C VAL A 34 12.70 5.16 -11.02
N GLY A 35 11.87 5.38 -12.04
CA GLY A 35 12.00 4.73 -13.33
C GLY A 35 13.34 5.05 -14.02
N VAL A 36 13.80 6.31 -13.93
CA VAL A 36 15.12 6.75 -14.41
C VAL A 36 16.25 6.00 -13.71
N ILE A 37 16.15 5.83 -12.39
CA ILE A 37 17.12 5.00 -11.64
C ILE A 37 17.15 3.56 -12.20
N GLY A 38 15.98 3.00 -12.49
CA GLY A 38 15.86 1.69 -13.14
C GLY A 38 16.56 1.62 -14.50
N VAL A 39 16.42 2.68 -15.33
CA VAL A 39 17.11 2.76 -16.64
C VAL A 39 18.63 2.79 -16.47
N ILE A 40 19.14 3.59 -15.54
CA ILE A 40 20.59 3.69 -15.28
C ILE A 40 21.14 2.35 -14.79
N LYS A 41 20.44 1.67 -13.88
CA LYS A 41 20.82 0.32 -13.43
C LYS A 41 20.82 -0.70 -14.58
N ALA A 42 19.81 -0.61 -15.44
CA ALA A 42 19.73 -1.48 -16.62
C ALA A 42 20.89 -1.22 -17.57
N TYR A 43 21.22 0.04 -17.82
CA TYR A 43 22.33 0.42 -18.73
C TYR A 43 23.66 -0.11 -18.23
N ASN A 44 23.97 0.06 -16.95
CA ASN A 44 25.22 -0.42 -16.34
C ASN A 44 25.39 -1.94 -16.40
N ASN A 45 24.27 -2.69 -16.46
CA ASN A 45 24.27 -4.15 -16.48
C ASN A 45 23.99 -4.75 -17.86
N TYR A 46 23.66 -3.92 -18.85
CA TYR A 46 23.34 -4.39 -20.19
C TYR A 46 24.62 -4.78 -20.94
N LYS A 47 24.58 -5.95 -21.57
CA LYS A 47 25.63 -6.45 -22.47
C LYS A 47 25.03 -6.60 -23.85
N GLU A 48 25.62 -5.97 -24.85
CA GLU A 48 25.16 -5.96 -26.24
C GLU A 48 25.16 -7.35 -26.91
N ASP A 49 25.89 -8.32 -26.36
CA ASP A 49 26.02 -9.67 -26.92
C ASP A 49 24.72 -10.51 -26.87
N LYS A 50 23.66 -9.98 -26.26
CA LYS A 50 22.37 -10.67 -26.17
C LYS A 50 21.43 -10.15 -27.26
N SER A 51 20.83 -11.06 -27.99
CA SER A 51 19.82 -10.83 -29.05
C SER A 51 18.55 -10.06 -28.61
N THR A 52 18.56 -9.44 -27.43
CA THR A 52 17.44 -8.70 -26.85
C THR A 52 17.67 -7.20 -26.91
N LYS A 53 16.66 -6.45 -27.39
CA LYS A 53 16.72 -4.99 -27.41
C LYS A 53 16.85 -4.42 -26.00
N PHE A 54 17.62 -3.33 -25.85
CA PHE A 54 17.79 -2.62 -24.57
C PHE A 54 16.46 -2.30 -23.88
N SER A 55 15.45 -1.83 -24.63
CA SER A 55 14.12 -1.52 -24.08
C SER A 55 13.44 -2.71 -23.40
N THR A 56 13.60 -3.91 -23.94
CA THR A 56 13.05 -5.15 -23.34
C THR A 56 13.79 -5.52 -22.05
N TYR A 57 15.10 -5.29 -22.02
CA TYR A 57 15.91 -5.51 -20.82
C TYR A 57 15.60 -4.47 -19.73
N ALA A 58 15.58 -3.19 -20.09
CA ALA A 58 15.30 -2.08 -19.19
C ALA A 58 13.89 -2.16 -18.57
N TYR A 59 12.91 -2.70 -19.30
CA TYR A 59 11.54 -2.86 -18.78
C TYR A 59 11.48 -3.56 -17.43
N LYS A 60 12.22 -4.63 -17.23
CA LYS A 60 12.25 -5.39 -15.97
C LYS A 60 12.86 -4.58 -14.83
N TYR A 61 13.91 -3.82 -15.12
CA TYR A 61 14.56 -2.96 -14.12
C TYR A 61 13.67 -1.79 -13.72
N ILE A 62 13.06 -1.10 -14.69
CA ILE A 62 12.14 0.01 -14.43
C ILE A 62 10.97 -0.46 -13.58
N TYR A 63 10.31 -1.55 -13.98
CA TYR A 63 9.19 -2.12 -13.23
C TYR A 63 9.60 -2.53 -11.82
N GLY A 64 10.74 -3.20 -11.67
CA GLY A 64 11.23 -3.68 -10.38
C GLY A 64 11.58 -2.54 -9.41
N GLU A 65 12.23 -1.47 -9.89
CA GLU A 65 12.54 -0.30 -9.05
C GLU A 65 11.28 0.43 -8.61
N ILE A 66 10.33 0.68 -9.51
CA ILE A 66 9.07 1.34 -9.17
C ILE A 66 8.28 0.48 -8.17
N TYR A 67 8.17 -0.82 -8.41
CA TYR A 67 7.49 -1.74 -7.51
C TYR A 67 8.12 -1.78 -6.11
N SER A 68 9.45 -1.81 -6.06
CA SER A 68 10.22 -1.78 -4.80
C SER A 68 10.00 -0.46 -4.05
N TYR A 69 10.04 0.67 -4.76
CA TYR A 69 9.80 1.99 -4.19
C TYR A 69 8.42 2.08 -3.55
N ILE A 70 7.36 1.69 -4.28
CA ILE A 70 6.00 1.71 -3.76
C ILE A 70 5.84 0.83 -2.52
N ASN A 71 6.40 -0.39 -2.53
CA ASN A 71 6.28 -1.29 -1.38
C ASN A 71 7.07 -0.81 -0.16
N ASN A 72 8.21 -0.14 -0.37
CA ASN A 72 9.02 0.40 0.72
C ASN A 72 8.43 1.66 1.35
N ASN A 73 7.64 2.43 0.58
CA ASN A 73 7.03 3.69 1.01
C ASN A 73 5.56 3.54 1.47
N LYS A 74 5.05 2.31 1.54
CA LYS A 74 3.73 2.06 2.15
C LYS A 74 3.74 2.45 3.62
N THR A 75 2.69 3.14 4.07
CA THR A 75 2.46 3.51 5.48
C THR A 75 2.47 2.26 6.38
N LEU A 76 1.84 1.17 5.93
CA LEU A 76 1.85 -0.12 6.61
C LEU A 76 2.67 -1.12 5.81
N LYS A 77 3.75 -1.64 6.42
CA LYS A 77 4.57 -2.71 5.85
C LYS A 77 4.02 -4.06 6.30
N LEU A 78 3.33 -4.73 5.40
CA LEU A 78 2.87 -6.09 5.62
C LEU A 78 3.98 -7.10 5.32
N SER A 79 3.94 -8.26 6.00
CA SER A 79 4.81 -9.37 5.64
C SER A 79 4.56 -9.80 4.18
N LYS A 80 5.56 -10.39 3.54
CA LYS A 80 5.44 -10.85 2.15
C LYS A 80 4.27 -11.84 1.96
N GLU A 81 4.04 -12.68 2.93
CA GLU A 81 2.97 -13.68 2.91
C GLU A 81 1.59 -13.01 2.96
N ILE A 82 1.39 -12.07 3.90
CA ILE A 82 0.14 -11.32 4.03
C ILE A 82 -0.13 -10.49 2.77
N ASN A 83 0.90 -9.85 2.22
CA ASN A 83 0.76 -9.06 0.99
C ASN A 83 0.38 -9.94 -0.21
N THR A 84 0.96 -11.14 -0.31
CA THR A 84 0.61 -12.10 -1.36
C THR A 84 -0.84 -12.55 -1.22
N LEU A 85 -1.27 -12.84 0.00
CA LEU A 85 -2.63 -13.27 0.30
C LEU A 85 -3.65 -12.13 0.06
N TYR A 86 -3.33 -10.92 0.48
CA TYR A 86 -4.13 -9.73 0.21
C TYR A 86 -4.35 -9.50 -1.29
N ASN A 87 -3.27 -9.60 -2.09
CA ASN A 87 -3.38 -9.50 -3.55
C ASN A 87 -4.23 -10.62 -4.16
N LYS A 88 -4.19 -11.83 -3.58
CA LYS A 88 -5.02 -12.97 -3.99
C LYS A 88 -6.50 -12.72 -3.68
N ILE A 89 -6.79 -12.16 -2.51
CA ILE A 89 -8.15 -11.78 -2.09
C ILE A 89 -8.71 -10.70 -3.02
N ASN A 90 -7.96 -9.65 -3.32
CA ASN A 90 -8.42 -8.58 -4.21
C ASN A 90 -8.71 -9.09 -5.64
N LYS A 91 -7.84 -9.93 -6.18
CA LYS A 91 -8.10 -10.56 -7.50
C LYS A 91 -9.37 -11.44 -7.48
N ALA A 92 -9.59 -12.19 -6.42
CA ALA A 92 -10.80 -12.98 -6.26
C ALA A 92 -12.05 -12.08 -6.15
N LYS A 93 -11.95 -10.98 -5.42
CA LYS A 93 -12.99 -9.96 -5.30
C LYS A 93 -13.38 -9.40 -6.68
N ASP A 94 -12.39 -9.03 -7.52
CA ASP A 94 -12.63 -8.54 -8.87
C ASP A 94 -13.32 -9.59 -9.77
N ILE A 95 -12.87 -10.84 -9.71
CA ILE A 95 -13.44 -11.94 -10.52
C ILE A 95 -14.86 -12.24 -10.07
N LEU A 96 -15.13 -12.30 -8.77
CA LEU A 96 -16.45 -12.61 -8.24
C LEU A 96 -17.43 -11.44 -8.47
N SER A 97 -17.00 -10.20 -8.32
CA SER A 97 -17.85 -9.04 -8.58
C SER A 97 -18.30 -8.98 -10.04
N GLN A 98 -17.43 -9.34 -10.98
CA GLN A 98 -17.82 -9.47 -12.39
C GLN A 98 -18.82 -10.61 -12.65
N LYS A 99 -18.67 -11.74 -11.94
CA LYS A 99 -19.56 -12.91 -12.12
C LYS A 99 -20.92 -12.69 -11.44
N LEU A 100 -20.92 -12.12 -10.23
CA LEU A 100 -22.13 -11.97 -9.42
C LEU A 100 -22.87 -10.65 -9.69
N MET A 101 -22.25 -9.74 -10.45
CA MET A 101 -22.76 -8.37 -10.67
C MET A 101 -23.05 -7.60 -9.37
N LYS A 102 -22.37 -7.99 -8.28
CA LYS A 102 -22.43 -7.38 -6.94
C LYS A 102 -21.08 -7.53 -6.25
N GLU A 103 -20.86 -6.75 -5.21
CA GLU A 103 -19.69 -6.91 -4.36
C GLU A 103 -19.79 -8.21 -3.55
N PRO A 104 -18.80 -9.12 -3.64
CA PRO A 104 -18.79 -10.37 -2.89
C PRO A 104 -18.58 -10.12 -1.39
N ASN A 105 -19.28 -10.86 -0.54
CA ASN A 105 -19.06 -10.85 0.90
C ASN A 105 -17.86 -11.75 1.30
N THR A 106 -17.44 -11.67 2.58
CA THR A 106 -16.30 -12.44 3.10
C THR A 106 -16.52 -13.95 3.01
N TYR A 107 -17.76 -14.40 3.19
CA TYR A 107 -18.12 -15.80 3.06
C TYR A 107 -18.01 -16.31 1.62
N GLU A 108 -18.49 -15.56 0.63
CA GLU A 108 -18.35 -15.89 -0.79
C GLU A 108 -16.87 -15.95 -1.22
N LEU A 109 -16.03 -15.05 -0.67
CA LEU A 109 -14.58 -15.08 -0.88
C LEU A 109 -13.92 -16.29 -0.23
N SER A 110 -14.35 -16.69 0.97
CA SER A 110 -13.81 -17.85 1.68
C SER A 110 -14.07 -19.15 0.92
N LEU A 111 -15.28 -19.32 0.38
CA LEU A 111 -15.63 -20.46 -0.46
C LEU A 111 -14.83 -20.50 -1.77
N PHE A 112 -14.64 -19.35 -2.39
CA PHE A 112 -13.92 -19.28 -3.67
C PHE A 112 -12.41 -19.50 -3.52
N LEU A 113 -11.82 -19.02 -2.43
CA LEU A 113 -10.38 -19.12 -2.19
C LEU A 113 -9.98 -20.37 -1.39
N GLU A 114 -10.96 -21.10 -0.83
CA GLU A 114 -10.76 -22.20 0.12
C GLU A 114 -9.94 -21.78 1.34
N ILE A 115 -10.19 -20.54 1.84
CA ILE A 115 -9.52 -19.94 2.99
C ILE A 115 -10.57 -19.63 4.04
N GLU A 116 -10.22 -19.82 5.31
CA GLU A 116 -11.09 -19.52 6.43
C GLU A 116 -11.52 -18.04 6.44
N GLU A 117 -12.81 -17.78 6.65
CA GLU A 117 -13.38 -16.44 6.64
C GLU A 117 -12.73 -15.50 7.66
N SER A 118 -12.38 -16.00 8.83
CA SER A 118 -11.68 -15.28 9.89
C SER A 118 -10.35 -14.70 9.40
N ILE A 119 -9.59 -15.46 8.61
CA ILE A 119 -8.31 -15.02 8.04
C ILE A 119 -8.52 -13.90 7.03
N ILE A 120 -9.52 -14.04 6.15
CA ILE A 120 -9.86 -13.01 5.16
C ILE A 120 -10.26 -11.71 5.86
N THR A 121 -11.15 -11.81 6.85
CA THR A 121 -11.63 -10.65 7.62
C THR A 121 -10.49 -9.95 8.35
N ASN A 122 -9.61 -10.70 9.01
CA ASN A 122 -8.45 -10.16 9.71
C ASN A 122 -7.49 -9.43 8.76
N ILE A 123 -7.25 -9.98 7.57
CA ILE A 123 -6.38 -9.36 6.57
C ILE A 123 -7.01 -8.07 6.04
N LEU A 124 -8.30 -8.08 5.69
CA LEU A 124 -8.99 -6.89 5.19
C LEU A 124 -9.02 -5.78 6.25
N ASN A 125 -9.31 -6.11 7.51
CA ASN A 125 -9.31 -5.14 8.61
C ASN A 125 -7.91 -4.59 8.90
N SER A 126 -6.86 -5.42 8.82
CA SER A 126 -5.48 -5.01 9.06
C SER A 126 -4.92 -4.10 7.95
N THR A 127 -5.50 -4.16 6.76
CA THR A 127 -5.05 -3.36 5.61
C THR A 127 -5.83 -2.06 5.43
N ASN A 128 -6.97 -1.94 6.11
CA ASN A 128 -7.82 -0.75 6.05
C ASN A 128 -7.30 0.30 7.04
N ILE A 129 -6.57 1.31 6.52
CA ILE A 129 -5.99 2.39 7.32
C ILE A 129 -6.76 3.65 7.02
N SER A 130 -7.34 4.27 8.06
CA SER A 130 -7.92 5.60 8.00
C SER A 130 -6.97 6.63 8.64
N SER A 131 -7.03 7.87 8.19
CA SER A 131 -6.30 8.96 8.84
C SER A 131 -6.99 9.35 10.15
N ILE A 132 -6.21 9.59 11.19
CA ILE A 132 -6.74 10.11 12.47
C ILE A 132 -7.35 11.51 12.29
N ASP A 133 -6.83 12.27 11.33
CA ASP A 133 -7.31 13.62 11.01
C ASP A 133 -8.49 13.61 10.02
N GLU A 134 -9.03 12.42 9.68
CA GLU A 134 -10.19 12.30 8.81
C GLU A 134 -11.42 12.91 9.47
N ILE A 135 -12.11 13.81 8.74
CA ILE A 135 -13.32 14.49 9.21
C ILE A 135 -14.50 13.53 9.12
N ILE A 136 -15.11 13.20 10.26
CA ILE A 136 -16.20 12.25 10.34
C ILE A 136 -17.56 12.92 10.11
N ASN A 137 -17.70 14.19 10.47
CA ASN A 137 -18.99 14.89 10.42
C ASN A 137 -18.87 16.28 9.79
N THR A 138 -19.71 16.53 8.77
CA THR A 138 -19.68 17.76 7.97
C THR A 138 -20.74 18.79 8.39
N SER A 139 -21.60 18.49 9.39
CA SER A 139 -22.79 19.31 9.58
C SER A 139 -22.67 20.50 10.51
N ASP A 140 -21.64 20.70 11.34
CA ASP A 140 -21.39 21.98 12.05
C ASP A 140 -20.11 22.03 12.93
N ASN A 141 -19.49 20.90 13.17
CA ASN A 141 -18.18 20.81 13.83
C ASN A 141 -17.28 19.91 12.99
N ASN A 142 -16.11 20.42 12.62
CA ASN A 142 -15.06 19.61 11.96
C ASN A 142 -14.50 18.57 12.95
N LEU A 143 -15.33 17.61 13.38
CA LEU A 143 -14.92 16.54 14.27
C LEU A 143 -14.04 15.56 13.46
N THR A 144 -12.84 15.36 13.96
CA THR A 144 -11.89 14.42 13.40
C THR A 144 -12.03 13.04 14.08
N LEU A 145 -11.49 12.00 13.45
CA LEU A 145 -11.46 10.67 14.05
C LEU A 145 -10.72 10.68 15.39
N SER A 146 -9.69 11.53 15.54
CA SER A 146 -8.94 11.70 16.80
C SER A 146 -9.82 12.16 17.97
N ASP A 147 -10.82 13.01 17.70
CA ASP A 147 -11.71 13.54 18.74
C ASP A 147 -12.68 12.48 19.30
N THR A 148 -12.87 11.37 18.57
CA THR A 148 -13.77 10.27 18.97
C THR A 148 -13.06 9.15 19.70
N ILE A 149 -11.71 9.11 19.69
CA ILE A 149 -10.93 8.08 20.36
C ILE A 149 -10.83 8.43 21.83
N SER A 150 -11.47 7.62 22.69
CA SER A 150 -11.36 7.78 24.14
C SER A 150 -9.97 7.43 24.64
N ASP A 151 -9.43 8.25 25.56
CA ASP A 151 -8.21 7.89 26.29
C ASP A 151 -8.54 6.72 27.25
N LYS A 152 -7.90 5.57 27.00
CA LYS A 152 -8.05 4.38 27.86
C LYS A 152 -7.20 4.45 29.14
N LYS A 153 -6.51 5.56 29.38
CA LYS A 153 -5.89 5.78 30.69
C LYS A 153 -6.99 5.98 31.70
N ASP A 154 -7.35 4.89 32.33
CA ASP A 154 -8.27 4.88 33.47
C ASP A 154 -7.85 5.93 34.48
N TYR A 155 -8.73 6.83 34.78
CA TYR A 155 -8.64 7.75 35.89
C TYR A 155 -8.77 7.03 37.25
N TYR A 156 -8.64 5.70 37.30
CA TYR A 156 -8.60 4.91 38.52
C TYR A 156 -7.51 5.35 39.50
N ASN A 157 -6.51 6.10 39.03
CA ASN A 157 -5.51 6.67 39.92
C ASN A 157 -6.07 7.74 40.87
N ILE A 158 -7.14 8.45 40.53
CA ILE A 158 -7.72 9.47 41.42
C ILE A 158 -8.52 8.80 42.53
N ASP A 159 -9.37 7.83 42.20
CA ASP A 159 -10.14 7.07 43.18
C ASP A 159 -9.22 6.23 44.08
N TYR A 160 -8.11 5.70 43.52
CA TYR A 160 -7.11 4.98 44.29
C TYR A 160 -6.30 5.90 45.24
N LEU A 161 -6.01 7.13 44.81
CA LEU A 161 -5.35 8.14 45.65
C LEU A 161 -6.28 8.62 46.77
N LEU A 162 -7.55 8.86 46.48
CA LEU A 162 -8.55 9.25 47.47
C LEU A 162 -8.78 8.14 48.49
N LEU A 163 -8.86 6.88 48.06
CA LEU A 163 -8.95 5.71 48.96
C LEU A 163 -7.72 5.56 49.85
N ASN A 164 -6.53 5.80 49.34
CA ASN A 164 -5.30 5.74 50.16
C ASN A 164 -5.23 6.91 51.16
N GLU A 165 -5.65 8.13 50.77
CA GLU A 165 -5.74 9.25 51.72
C GLU A 165 -6.76 8.98 52.84
N GLU A 166 -7.91 8.35 52.56
CA GLU A 166 -8.88 7.95 53.57
C GLU A 166 -8.35 6.87 54.52
N ILE A 167 -7.53 5.95 54.01
CA ILE A 167 -6.91 4.89 54.83
C ILE A 167 -5.80 5.46 55.72
N GLU A 168 -5.03 6.46 55.28
CA GLU A 168 -3.97 7.10 56.09
C GLU A 168 -4.53 8.04 57.16
N THR A 169 -5.81 8.45 57.09
CA THR A 169 -6.47 9.32 58.06
C THR A 169 -7.27 8.57 59.12
N LEU A 170 -7.33 7.25 59.06
CA LEU A 170 -7.95 6.34 60.02
C LEU A 170 -6.91 5.77 61.00
#